data_01eb2be840d80642f67d2c2fd5f19ffd
#
_entry.id   01eb2be840d80642f67d2c2fd5f19ffd
#
_cell.length_a   1.000
_cell.length_b   1.000
_cell.length_c   1.000
_cell.angle_alpha   90.00
_cell.angle_beta   90.00
_cell.angle_gamma   90.00
#
_symmetry.space_group_name_H-M   'P 1'
#
loop_
_entity.id
_entity.type
_entity.pdbx_description
1 polymer ?
#
loop_
_entity_poly.entity_id
_entity_poly.type
_entity_poly.pdbx_seq_one_letter_code
_entity_poly.pdbx_strand_id
1 'polypeptide(L)'
;MRPALLDVNVLVALFDPDHVHHELSHDWFADRRPGGWATCPVTENGFVRVLSNPAYGNAVTRPSDLISRLRRFCRSGHHVFWPDTVSLRDETLFDPAFVSGHRLVTDIYLLGLAHRQGGCLATFDRSIPFKAVVGGTRDLLEVISGAGRQLEIGTDRHP
;
A
#
# COMPACT_ATOMS: atom_id res chain seq x y z
N MET A 1 -8.23 8.69 -12.46
CA MET A 1 -7.83 8.04 -11.17
C MET A 1 -6.32 7.94 -11.17
N ARG A 2 -5.69 8.32 -10.09
CA ARG A 2 -4.21 8.32 -9.99
C ARG A 2 -3.69 6.97 -9.46
N PRO A 3 -2.45 6.57 -9.81
CA PRO A 3 -1.89 5.30 -9.36
C PRO A 3 -1.76 5.23 -7.83
N ALA A 4 -1.97 4.05 -7.28
CA ALA A 4 -1.81 3.77 -5.86
C ALA A 4 -0.50 2.98 -5.61
N LEU A 5 0.42 3.56 -4.83
CA LEU A 5 1.58 2.83 -4.30
C LEU A 5 1.10 1.84 -3.25
N LEU A 6 1.39 0.57 -3.46
CA LEU A 6 1.01 -0.47 -2.50
C LEU A 6 2.01 -0.49 -1.34
N ASP A 7 1.53 -0.25 -0.13
CA ASP A 7 2.31 -0.46 1.08
C ASP A 7 2.75 -1.93 1.21
N VAL A 8 3.85 -2.18 1.91
CA VAL A 8 4.38 -3.54 2.13
C VAL A 8 3.29 -4.49 2.64
N ASN A 9 2.51 -4.06 3.62
CA ASN A 9 1.44 -4.89 4.20
C ASN A 9 0.33 -5.21 3.19
N VAL A 10 0.05 -4.34 2.25
CA VAL A 10 -0.91 -4.59 1.18
C VAL A 10 -0.37 -5.64 0.20
N LEU A 11 0.89 -5.51 -0.21
CA LEU A 11 1.55 -6.53 -1.03
C LEU A 11 1.57 -7.90 -0.34
N VAL A 12 1.94 -7.93 0.94
CA VAL A 12 1.96 -9.15 1.75
C VAL A 12 0.56 -9.78 1.82
N ALA A 13 -0.47 -8.99 2.10
CA ALA A 13 -1.85 -9.47 2.17
C ALA A 13 -2.36 -10.05 0.85
N LEU A 14 -1.97 -9.49 -0.28
CA LEU A 14 -2.33 -10.00 -1.61
C LEU A 14 -1.73 -11.39 -1.89
N PHE A 15 -0.57 -11.70 -1.35
CA PHE A 15 0.17 -12.95 -1.61
C PHE A 15 0.03 -14.01 -0.54
N ASP A 16 -0.38 -13.64 0.67
CA ASP A 16 -0.53 -14.56 1.80
C ASP A 16 -2.00 -14.89 2.04
N PRO A 17 -2.46 -16.13 1.70
CA PRO A 17 -3.84 -16.54 1.90
C PRO A 17 -4.29 -16.55 3.36
N ASP A 18 -3.36 -16.65 4.30
CA ASP A 18 -3.63 -16.68 5.74
C ASP A 18 -3.64 -15.28 6.38
N HIS A 19 -3.32 -14.24 5.60
CA HIS A 19 -3.35 -12.87 6.10
C HIS A 19 -4.78 -12.42 6.41
N VAL A 20 -4.96 -11.76 7.56
CA VAL A 20 -6.29 -11.29 8.02
C VAL A 20 -7.00 -10.40 7.00
N HIS A 21 -6.27 -9.66 6.17
CA HIS A 21 -6.80 -8.78 5.13
C HIS A 21 -6.66 -9.34 3.71
N HIS A 22 -6.43 -10.66 3.55
CA HIS A 22 -6.21 -11.25 2.23
C HIS A 22 -7.38 -10.99 1.27
N GLU A 23 -8.59 -11.38 1.66
CA GLU A 23 -9.79 -11.20 0.83
C GLU A 23 -10.10 -9.71 0.59
N LEU A 24 -10.01 -8.91 1.63
CA LEU A 24 -10.23 -7.47 1.54
C LEU A 24 -9.27 -6.80 0.55
N SER A 25 -8.00 -7.19 0.57
CA SER A 25 -7.00 -6.63 -0.35
C SER A 25 -7.23 -7.06 -1.79
N HIS A 26 -7.67 -8.31 -2.02
CA HIS A 26 -8.02 -8.80 -3.36
C HIS A 26 -9.25 -8.10 -3.93
N ASP A 27 -10.30 -7.93 -3.15
CA ASP A 27 -11.50 -7.20 -3.57
C ASP A 27 -11.15 -5.74 -3.93
N TRP A 28 -10.43 -5.06 -3.05
CA TRP A 28 -9.98 -3.70 -3.30
C TRP A 28 -9.09 -3.62 -4.54
N PHE A 29 -8.14 -4.52 -4.69
CA PHE A 29 -7.20 -4.50 -5.82
C PHE A 29 -7.91 -4.76 -7.16
N ALA A 30 -8.89 -5.65 -7.20
CA ALA A 30 -9.67 -5.92 -8.40
C ALA A 30 -10.37 -4.65 -8.91
N ASP A 31 -10.98 -3.89 -8.00
CA ASP A 31 -11.67 -2.64 -8.33
C ASP A 31 -10.69 -1.50 -8.66
N ARG A 32 -9.57 -1.43 -7.96
CA ARG A 32 -8.63 -0.31 -8.00
C ARG A 32 -7.61 -0.40 -9.14
N ARG A 33 -7.24 -1.62 -9.52
CA ARG A 33 -6.19 -1.93 -10.48
C ARG A 33 -6.31 -1.19 -11.82
N PRO A 34 -7.49 -1.04 -12.45
CA PRO A 34 -7.60 -0.32 -13.72
C PRO A 34 -7.15 1.14 -13.65
N GLY A 35 -7.19 1.77 -12.48
CA GLY A 35 -6.71 3.13 -12.24
C GLY A 35 -5.18 3.26 -12.09
N GLY A 36 -4.46 2.14 -12.16
CA GLY A 36 -3.01 2.07 -11.99
C GLY A 36 -2.57 1.80 -10.56
N TRP A 37 -1.50 1.07 -10.43
CA TRP A 37 -0.86 0.75 -9.16
C TRP A 37 0.65 0.73 -9.30
N ALA A 38 1.35 0.94 -8.20
CA ALA A 38 2.79 1.12 -8.20
C ALA A 38 3.48 0.29 -7.11
N THR A 39 4.73 -0.03 -7.37
CA THR A 39 5.71 -0.48 -6.38
C THR A 39 6.94 0.41 -6.44
N CYS A 40 7.76 0.37 -5.40
CA CYS A 40 9.06 1.03 -5.35
C CYS A 40 10.10 0.09 -4.72
N PRO A 41 11.39 0.42 -4.75
CA PRO A 41 12.42 -0.44 -4.14
C PRO A 41 12.15 -0.79 -2.68
N VAL A 42 11.68 0.15 -1.87
CA VAL A 42 11.36 -0.09 -0.44
C VAL A 42 10.24 -1.11 -0.28
N THR A 43 9.16 -0.99 -1.04
CA THR A 43 8.01 -1.91 -0.93
C THR A 43 8.32 -3.29 -1.48
N GLU A 44 9.07 -3.39 -2.56
CA GLU A 44 9.50 -4.67 -3.13
C GLU A 44 10.48 -5.41 -2.21
N ASN A 45 11.47 -4.72 -1.67
CA ASN A 45 12.41 -5.28 -0.69
C ASN A 45 11.67 -5.72 0.57
N GLY A 46 10.76 -4.90 1.08
CA GLY A 46 9.94 -5.21 2.25
C GLY A 46 9.09 -6.45 2.05
N PHE A 47 8.44 -6.58 0.91
CA PHE A 47 7.65 -7.75 0.53
C PHE A 47 8.46 -9.05 0.58
N VAL A 48 9.60 -9.07 -0.08
CA VAL A 48 10.46 -10.26 -0.10
C VAL A 48 10.99 -10.59 1.29
N ARG A 49 11.46 -9.59 2.01
CA ARG A 49 12.03 -9.76 3.36
C ARG A 49 11.00 -10.27 4.37
N VAL A 50 9.79 -9.74 4.36
CA VAL A 50 8.73 -10.16 5.29
C VAL A 50 8.30 -11.59 5.01
N LEU A 51 7.95 -11.91 3.77
CA LEU A 51 7.42 -13.25 3.42
C LEU A 51 8.48 -14.35 3.42
N SER A 52 9.75 -14.02 3.27
CA SER A 52 10.85 -15.00 3.39
C SER A 52 11.38 -15.16 4.82
N ASN A 53 10.92 -14.32 5.76
CA ASN A 53 11.33 -14.45 7.15
C ASN A 53 10.72 -15.71 7.78
N PRO A 54 11.53 -16.64 8.30
CA PRO A 54 11.03 -17.87 8.95
C PRO A 54 10.09 -17.60 10.14
N ALA A 55 10.22 -16.42 10.77
CA ALA A 55 9.37 -16.03 11.90
C ALA A 55 7.98 -15.49 11.47
N TYR A 56 7.76 -15.24 10.17
CA TYR A 56 6.51 -14.66 9.69
C TYR A 56 5.34 -15.65 9.70
N GLY A 57 5.57 -16.90 9.33
CA GLY A 57 4.50 -17.89 9.19
C GLY A 57 5.00 -19.32 9.29
N ASN A 58 4.10 -20.28 9.10
CA ASN A 58 4.40 -21.72 9.20
C ASN A 58 5.10 -22.28 7.97
N ALA A 59 5.04 -21.61 6.83
CA ALA A 59 5.66 -22.02 5.58
C ALA A 59 6.88 -21.14 5.28
N VAL A 60 8.03 -21.77 5.03
CA VAL A 60 9.23 -21.06 4.58
C VAL A 60 9.17 -20.87 3.08
N THR A 61 9.07 -19.63 2.64
CA THR A 61 9.12 -19.29 1.21
C THR A 61 10.50 -18.71 0.89
N ARG A 62 11.15 -19.23 -0.16
CA ARG A 62 12.47 -18.74 -0.55
C ARG A 62 12.37 -17.35 -1.18
N PRO A 63 13.35 -16.45 -0.90
CA PRO A 63 13.39 -15.14 -1.54
C PRO A 63 13.34 -15.20 -3.08
N SER A 64 14.01 -16.17 -3.70
CA SER A 64 14.01 -16.35 -5.16
C SER A 64 12.61 -16.63 -5.72
N ASP A 65 11.81 -17.41 -5.01
CA ASP A 65 10.44 -17.73 -5.43
C ASP A 65 9.53 -16.51 -5.31
N LEU A 66 9.71 -15.73 -4.24
CA LEU A 66 8.96 -14.47 -4.03
C LEU A 66 9.31 -13.43 -5.09
N ILE A 67 10.59 -13.29 -5.44
CA ILE A 67 11.03 -12.37 -6.51
C ILE A 67 10.40 -12.78 -7.85
N SER A 68 10.37 -14.07 -8.16
CA SER A 68 9.74 -14.57 -9.38
C SER A 68 8.22 -14.33 -9.43
N ARG A 69 7.54 -14.51 -8.30
CA ARG A 69 6.10 -14.23 -8.16
C ARG A 69 5.82 -12.74 -8.29
N LEU A 70 6.61 -11.89 -7.64
CA LEU A 70 6.48 -10.43 -7.72
C LEU A 70 6.68 -9.95 -9.16
N ARG A 71 7.68 -10.48 -9.86
CA ARG A 71 7.93 -10.17 -11.27
C ARG A 71 6.73 -10.47 -12.15
N ARG A 72 6.10 -11.63 -11.98
CA ARG A 72 4.88 -11.98 -12.72
C ARG A 72 3.71 -11.08 -12.37
N PHE A 73 3.55 -10.76 -11.10
CA PHE A 73 2.50 -9.87 -10.64
C PHE A 73 2.63 -8.46 -11.25
N CYS A 74 3.83 -7.89 -11.26
CA CYS A 74 4.09 -6.59 -11.88
C CYS A 74 3.85 -6.58 -13.39
N ARG A 75 3.94 -7.72 -14.06
CA ARG A 75 3.62 -7.85 -15.50
C ARG A 75 2.14 -8.05 -15.80
N SER A 76 1.31 -8.18 -14.79
CA SER A 76 -0.12 -8.46 -14.97
C SER A 76 -0.96 -7.27 -15.46
N GLY A 77 -0.36 -6.11 -15.66
CA GLY A 77 -0.96 -4.91 -16.24
C GLY A 77 -1.24 -3.80 -15.23
N HIS A 78 -1.27 -2.57 -15.73
CA HIS A 78 -1.52 -1.33 -14.98
C HIS A 78 -0.47 -1.02 -13.88
N HIS A 79 0.65 -1.71 -13.88
CA HIS A 79 1.75 -1.51 -12.93
C HIS A 79 2.71 -0.42 -13.40
N VAL A 80 3.16 0.40 -12.45
CA VAL A 80 4.24 1.37 -12.62
C VAL A 80 5.27 1.17 -11.51
N PHE A 81 6.55 1.12 -11.89
CA PHE A 81 7.64 1.14 -10.92
C PHE A 81 8.07 2.58 -10.64
N TRP A 82 8.11 2.97 -9.37
CA TRP A 82 8.58 4.28 -8.94
C TRP A 82 9.96 4.17 -8.31
N PRO A 83 11.02 4.73 -8.92
CA PRO A 83 12.33 4.80 -8.28
C PRO A 83 12.27 5.63 -6.99
N ASP A 84 13.19 5.36 -6.06
CA ASP A 84 13.35 6.13 -4.83
C ASP A 84 14.01 7.48 -5.13
N THR A 85 13.22 8.46 -5.55
CA THR A 85 13.67 9.77 -6.01
C THR A 85 13.55 10.88 -4.97
N VAL A 86 13.09 10.55 -3.76
CA VAL A 86 12.88 11.52 -2.68
C VAL A 86 13.79 11.22 -1.48
N SER A 87 14.02 12.22 -0.66
CA SER A 87 14.81 12.12 0.56
C SER A 87 14.06 12.71 1.74
N LEU A 88 14.09 12.06 2.89
CA LEU A 88 13.54 12.60 4.15
C LEU A 88 14.20 13.93 4.57
N ARG A 89 15.37 14.25 4.02
CA ARG A 89 16.07 15.52 4.24
C ARG A 89 15.49 16.69 3.44
N ASP A 90 14.61 16.41 2.49
CA ASP A 90 14.00 17.45 1.65
C ASP A 90 12.91 18.18 2.43
N GLU A 91 13.24 19.37 2.91
CA GLU A 91 12.34 20.23 3.69
C GLU A 91 11.16 20.78 2.85
N THR A 92 11.28 20.75 1.54
CA THR A 92 10.19 21.14 0.62
C THR A 92 9.13 20.06 0.48
N LEU A 93 9.47 18.83 0.86
CA LEU A 93 8.59 17.66 0.74
C LEU A 93 8.09 17.13 2.09
N PHE A 94 8.96 17.10 3.10
CA PHE A 94 8.64 16.53 4.41
C PHE A 94 8.69 17.57 5.53
N ASP A 95 7.69 17.52 6.41
CA ASP A 95 7.64 18.29 7.65
C ASP A 95 7.95 17.35 8.83
N PRO A 96 9.15 17.44 9.43
CA PRO A 96 9.55 16.55 10.52
C PRO A 96 8.73 16.75 11.81
N ALA A 97 8.00 17.85 11.96
CA ALA A 97 7.14 18.08 13.11
C ALA A 97 6.02 17.03 13.25
N PHE A 98 5.64 16.38 12.14
CA PHE A 98 4.62 15.33 12.12
C PHE A 98 5.19 13.90 12.17
N VAL A 99 6.49 13.73 12.32
CA VAL A 99 7.15 12.42 12.46
C VAL A 99 7.29 12.11 13.94
N SER A 100 6.26 11.51 14.53
CA SER A 100 6.16 11.31 15.97
C SER A 100 6.86 10.06 16.50
N GLY A 101 7.34 9.16 15.65
CA GLY A 101 8.00 7.94 16.09
C GLY A 101 8.64 7.13 14.96
N HIS A 102 9.57 6.27 15.34
CA HIS A 102 10.36 5.47 14.40
C HIS A 102 9.52 4.56 13.48
N ARG A 103 8.37 4.09 13.95
CA ARG A 103 7.49 3.19 13.19
C ARG A 103 6.82 3.86 12.00
N LEU A 104 6.71 5.19 12.02
CA LEU A 104 6.07 5.98 10.95
C LEU A 104 7.05 6.41 9.85
N VAL A 105 8.36 6.25 10.06
CA VAL A 105 9.38 6.80 9.15
C VAL A 105 9.23 6.27 7.73
N THR A 106 9.12 4.95 7.56
CA THR A 106 8.97 4.35 6.23
C THR A 106 7.64 4.72 5.59
N ASP A 107 6.56 4.73 6.35
CA ASP A 107 5.23 5.05 5.82
C ASP A 107 5.15 6.51 5.36
N ILE A 108 5.75 7.43 6.12
CA ILE A 108 5.85 8.85 5.72
C ILE A 108 6.72 9.00 4.47
N TYR A 109 7.83 8.26 4.37
CA TYR A 109 8.65 8.25 3.16
C TYR A 109 7.84 7.81 1.93
N LEU A 110 7.10 6.70 2.04
CA LEU A 110 6.26 6.19 0.95
C LEU A 110 5.16 7.18 0.57
N LEU A 111 4.59 7.85 1.55
CA LEU A 111 3.60 8.90 1.33
C LEU A 111 4.17 10.07 0.54
N GLY A 112 5.39 10.51 0.88
CA GLY A 112 6.10 11.57 0.16
C GLY A 112 6.46 11.15 -1.27
N LEU A 113 6.87 9.91 -1.47
CA LEU A 113 7.14 9.37 -2.81
C LEU A 113 5.86 9.37 -3.65
N ALA A 114 4.76 8.90 -3.08
CA ALA A 114 3.46 8.90 -3.76
C ALA A 114 3.02 10.32 -4.14
N HIS A 115 3.19 11.29 -3.25
CA HIS A 115 2.90 12.70 -3.54
C HIS A 115 3.74 13.23 -4.69
N ARG A 116 5.05 12.96 -4.69
CA ARG A 116 5.97 13.40 -5.75
C ARG A 116 5.62 12.79 -7.11
N GLN A 117 5.12 11.57 -7.11
CA GLN A 117 4.72 10.85 -8.33
C GLN A 117 3.28 11.15 -8.78
N GLY A 118 2.57 12.04 -8.08
CA GLY A 118 1.18 12.37 -8.42
C GLY A 118 0.17 11.26 -8.13
N GLY A 119 0.53 10.30 -7.25
CA GLY A 119 -0.32 9.19 -6.83
C GLY A 119 -0.82 9.31 -5.40
N CYS A 120 -1.18 8.17 -4.82
CA CYS A 120 -1.54 8.02 -3.41
C CYS A 120 -0.88 6.77 -2.82
N LEU A 121 -0.85 6.67 -1.50
CA LEU A 121 -0.40 5.48 -0.77
C LEU A 121 -1.61 4.64 -0.36
N ALA A 122 -1.69 3.40 -0.82
CA ALA A 122 -2.68 2.43 -0.39
C ALA A 122 -2.14 1.62 0.79
N THR A 123 -2.85 1.64 1.89
CA THR A 123 -2.42 1.03 3.17
C THR A 123 -3.63 0.58 4.00
N PHE A 124 -3.38 -0.27 5.01
CA PHE A 124 -4.36 -0.56 6.05
C PHE A 124 -4.27 0.40 7.24
N ASP A 125 -3.20 1.19 7.33
CA ASP A 125 -2.92 2.05 8.48
C ASP A 125 -3.52 3.44 8.33
N ARG A 126 -4.52 3.76 9.16
CA ARG A 126 -5.18 5.07 9.21
C ARG A 126 -4.36 6.13 9.94
N SER A 127 -3.37 5.71 10.71
CA SER A 127 -2.62 6.61 11.60
C SER A 127 -1.51 7.38 10.90
N ILE A 128 -1.22 7.05 9.64
CA ILE A 128 -0.17 7.73 8.88
C ILE A 128 -0.55 9.20 8.69
N PRO A 129 0.27 10.14 9.19
CA PRO A 129 -0.07 11.55 9.13
C PRO A 129 0.21 12.14 7.74
N PHE A 130 -0.81 12.36 6.93
CA PHE A 130 -0.63 12.96 5.60
C PHE A 130 -0.04 14.38 5.66
N LYS A 131 -0.19 15.07 6.79
CA LYS A 131 0.42 16.40 7.04
C LYS A 131 1.95 16.36 7.16
N ALA A 132 2.55 15.18 7.36
CA ALA A 132 4.00 15.03 7.30
C ALA A 132 4.57 15.25 5.89
N VAL A 133 3.72 15.25 4.88
CA VAL A 133 4.07 15.64 3.51
C VAL A 133 3.58 17.06 3.28
N VAL A 134 4.49 17.97 2.92
CA VAL A 134 4.17 19.37 2.64
C VAL A 134 3.23 19.46 1.45
N GLY A 135 2.07 20.09 1.64
CA GLY A 135 1.01 20.15 0.62
C GLY A 135 0.19 18.86 0.51
N GLY A 136 0.45 17.87 1.34
CA GLY A 136 -0.32 16.62 1.39
C GLY A 136 -1.75 16.87 1.88
N THR A 137 -2.70 16.22 1.21
CA THR A 137 -4.13 16.26 1.56
C THR A 137 -4.59 14.85 1.94
N ARG A 138 -5.78 14.75 2.54
CA ARG A 138 -6.31 13.46 3.03
C ARG A 138 -6.36 12.39 1.94
N ASP A 139 -6.62 12.75 0.71
CA ASP A 139 -6.72 11.85 -0.44
C ASP A 139 -5.35 11.30 -0.91
N LEU A 140 -4.24 11.78 -0.34
CA LEU A 140 -2.92 11.18 -0.52
C LEU A 140 -2.82 9.80 0.16
N LEU A 141 -3.64 9.54 1.17
CA LEU A 141 -3.72 8.29 1.91
C LEU A 141 -5.03 7.55 1.55
N GLU A 142 -4.91 6.45 0.84
CA GLU A 142 -6.02 5.55 0.54
C GLU A 142 -6.02 4.39 1.54
N VAL A 143 -6.93 4.45 2.52
CA VAL A 143 -7.03 3.42 3.56
C VAL A 143 -7.98 2.32 3.10
N ILE A 144 -7.45 1.10 2.98
CA ILE A 144 -8.23 -0.08 2.63
C ILE A 144 -8.97 -0.56 3.87
N SER A 145 -10.30 -0.52 3.83
CA SER A 145 -11.14 -0.93 4.97
C SER A 145 -12.40 -1.65 4.51
N GLY A 146 -12.92 -2.56 5.35
CA GLY A 146 -14.13 -3.34 5.06
C GLY A 146 -15.45 -2.57 5.18
N ALA A 147 -15.42 -1.26 5.45
CA ALA A 147 -16.62 -0.44 5.71
C ALA A 147 -17.40 0.00 4.44
N GLY A 148 -17.11 -0.56 3.27
CA GLY A 148 -17.72 -0.17 1.98
C GLY A 148 -18.88 -1.05 1.48
N ARG A 149 -19.27 -2.10 2.20
CA ARG A 149 -20.45 -2.92 1.87
C ARG A 149 -21.50 -2.79 2.97
N GLN A 150 -22.07 -1.61 3.16
CA GLN A 150 -23.44 -1.57 3.62
C GLN A 150 -24.32 -1.89 2.41
N LEU A 151 -24.80 -3.12 2.39
CA LEU A 151 -25.92 -3.53 1.58
C LEU A 151 -27.07 -2.55 1.81
N GLU A 152 -27.50 -1.85 0.81
CA GLU A 152 -28.86 -1.34 0.75
C GLU A 152 -29.79 -2.56 0.77
N ILE A 153 -30.17 -2.97 1.98
CA ILE A 153 -31.33 -3.83 2.16
C ILE A 153 -32.52 -2.93 1.86
N GLY A 154 -32.96 -2.97 0.63
CA GLY A 154 -34.23 -2.38 0.24
C GLY A 154 -35.34 -2.92 1.15
N THR A 155 -35.85 -2.05 2.00
CA THR A 155 -37.12 -2.29 2.69
C THR A 155 -38.21 -2.14 1.66
N ASP A 156 -38.51 -3.22 0.98
CA ASP A 156 -39.78 -3.34 0.28
C ASP A 156 -40.86 -3.68 1.31
N ARG A 157 -41.51 -2.65 1.83
CA ARG A 157 -42.79 -2.78 2.50
C ARG A 157 -43.84 -2.42 1.46
N HIS A 158 -44.54 -3.40 1.01
CA HIS A 158 -45.83 -3.19 0.36
C HIS A 158 -46.96 -3.51 1.33
N PRO A 159 -48.07 -2.74 1.29
CA PRO A 159 -49.21 -2.78 2.19
C PRO A 159 -50.05 -4.04 2.05
#